data_8c44bcc2d4279801ee5cc5ccbf182a8a
#
_entry.id   8c44bcc2d4279801ee5cc5ccbf182a8a
#
_cell.length_a   1.000
_cell.length_b   1.000
_cell.length_c   1.000
_cell.angle_alpha   90.00
_cell.angle_beta   90.00
_cell.angle_gamma   90.00
#
_symmetry.space_group_name_H-M   'P 1'
#
loop_
_entity.id
_entity.type
_entity.pdbx_description
1 polymer ?
#
loop_
_entity_poly.entity_id
_entity_poly.type
_entity_poly.pdbx_seq_one_letter_code
_entity_poly.pdbx_strand_id
1 'polypeptide(L)'
;TAARSLARKQLVTLIPEPLFIRSAPIRAPHDLNSMQRNAFDLIEAGIQSAKFCTFLLHGVTGSGKTEVYLNAIDSTLGCGRSAILMVPEIALTPAVAGQFYARFGDRVAILHSAFSDSERADQWRRIRAGGASVVVGTRSGVFAPVQNLGLIVVDEEHDASYKQEENPRYSGRDVAIVRAQHAGACVVLGSATPSLESRHNASLGKYTLLELPDRIAQRPMPTVHLVDMREEFLETRKHATFSRALLEGIRERLSNHEQAMVLLNRRGFSSFVACRSCGTRVECINCALTLTWHKRDRRLLCHYCGYAEKVPQVCPKCQSEHIHFMGTGSERVEDELHAEFPQAKIARLDRDTVIGKRQFEDILHNFRERNFDILVGTQMIAKGHDIPNVTLVGVVSADVGLGMPDFRAAERTFQLLTQVAGRAGRGHLPGVVYMQTVNPDHYAVRLAGQQDYPAFFEKELQFRKFMKYPPFSAMANVLVRAAKQEDALRMSTELGHHITPAPENMKIMGPAEAPVPRLKAEFRYQLLIKSGSRKALNALLKRAQEFARQQKWGATALVIDVDPLTLT
;
A
#
# COMPACT_ATOMS: atom_id res chain seq x y z
N THR A 1 26.25 -19.98 16.21
CA THR A 1 25.32 -20.73 17.06
C THR A 1 25.90 -22.12 17.33
N ALA A 2 25.54 -22.74 18.46
CA ALA A 2 26.00 -24.09 18.86
C ALA A 2 25.74 -25.14 17.75
N ALA A 3 24.59 -25.11 17.10
CA ALA A 3 24.22 -26.02 16.02
C ALA A 3 25.19 -25.96 14.82
N ARG A 4 25.62 -24.76 14.39
CA ARG A 4 26.60 -24.59 13.31
C ARG A 4 28.00 -25.09 13.73
N SER A 5 28.36 -24.96 15.00
CA SER A 5 29.63 -25.47 15.52
C SER A 5 29.65 -27.00 15.54
N LEU A 6 28.53 -27.64 15.96
CA LEU A 6 28.37 -29.09 15.94
C LEU A 6 28.35 -29.66 14.52
N ALA A 7 27.70 -28.95 13.58
CA ALA A 7 27.70 -29.34 12.17
C ALA A 7 29.09 -29.30 11.54
N ARG A 8 29.92 -28.28 11.89
CA ARG A 8 31.34 -28.22 11.44
C ARG A 8 32.19 -29.38 11.99
N LYS A 9 31.83 -29.89 13.16
CA LYS A 9 32.46 -31.07 13.76
C LYS A 9 31.88 -32.39 13.26
N GLN A 10 30.96 -32.35 12.28
CA GLN A 10 30.27 -33.51 11.72
C GLN A 10 29.47 -34.33 12.75
N LEU A 11 29.13 -33.73 13.89
CA LEU A 11 28.33 -34.39 14.94
C LEU A 11 26.81 -34.30 14.70
N VAL A 12 26.38 -33.36 13.87
CA VAL A 12 24.98 -33.20 13.44
C VAL A 12 24.93 -32.75 11.98
N THR A 13 23.88 -33.11 11.27
CA THR A 13 23.60 -32.61 9.93
C THR A 13 22.55 -31.51 10.07
N LEU A 14 22.86 -30.30 9.59
CA LEU A 14 21.87 -29.23 9.50
C LEU A 14 20.98 -29.50 8.28
N ILE A 15 19.76 -29.90 8.52
CA ILE A 15 18.73 -30.00 7.48
C ILE A 15 18.04 -28.64 7.42
N PRO A 16 18.14 -27.88 6.31
CA PRO A 16 17.41 -26.63 6.18
C PRO A 16 15.91 -26.93 6.23
N GLU A 17 15.21 -26.39 7.21
CA GLU A 17 13.75 -26.40 7.24
C GLU A 17 13.25 -25.52 6.07
N PRO A 18 12.51 -26.06 5.12
CA PRO A 18 12.02 -25.27 3.99
C PRO A 18 11.11 -24.15 4.52
N LEU A 19 11.37 -22.91 4.12
CA LEU A 19 10.56 -21.74 4.51
C LEU A 19 9.10 -21.88 4.05
N PHE A 20 8.86 -22.72 3.03
CA PHE A 20 7.55 -23.01 2.47
C PHE A 20 7.40 -24.52 2.29
N ILE A 21 6.24 -25.05 2.69
CA ILE A 21 5.91 -26.48 2.57
C ILE A 21 5.74 -26.81 1.08
N ARG A 22 6.66 -27.61 0.52
CA ARG A 22 6.57 -28.11 -0.86
C ARG A 22 5.57 -29.25 -1.04
N SER A 23 5.16 -29.92 0.02
CA SER A 23 4.32 -31.12 0.02
C SER A 23 2.86 -30.83 0.37
N ALA A 24 2.25 -29.83 -0.25
CA ALA A 24 0.79 -29.72 -0.17
C ALA A 24 0.14 -30.71 -1.15
N PRO A 25 -0.94 -31.43 -0.77
CA PRO A 25 -1.65 -32.28 -1.71
C PRO A 25 -2.16 -31.46 -2.89
N ILE A 26 -2.03 -32.01 -4.11
CA ILE A 26 -2.53 -31.34 -5.32
C ILE A 26 -4.04 -31.12 -5.17
N ARG A 27 -4.48 -29.89 -5.28
CA ARG A 27 -5.90 -29.52 -5.22
C ARG A 27 -6.45 -29.34 -6.63
N ALA A 28 -7.63 -29.89 -6.87
CA ALA A 28 -8.39 -29.62 -8.09
C ALA A 28 -8.76 -28.13 -8.19
N PRO A 29 -8.92 -27.59 -9.40
CA PRO A 29 -9.47 -26.27 -9.62
C PRO A 29 -10.83 -26.11 -8.96
N HIS A 30 -11.10 -24.92 -8.42
CA HIS A 30 -12.47 -24.55 -8.09
C HIS A 30 -13.23 -24.13 -9.35
N ASP A 31 -14.50 -24.46 -9.41
CA ASP A 31 -15.37 -24.00 -10.50
C ASP A 31 -15.48 -22.48 -10.47
N LEU A 32 -15.26 -21.87 -11.62
CA LEU A 32 -15.42 -20.43 -11.79
C LEU A 32 -16.91 -20.09 -11.89
N ASN A 33 -17.35 -19.06 -11.15
CA ASN A 33 -18.67 -18.48 -11.39
C ASN A 33 -18.71 -17.77 -12.75
N SER A 34 -19.89 -17.33 -13.20
CA SER A 34 -20.09 -16.71 -14.52
C SER A 34 -19.20 -15.50 -14.75
N MET A 35 -19.04 -14.62 -13.75
CA MET A 35 -18.21 -13.41 -13.86
C MET A 35 -16.72 -13.75 -13.92
N GLN A 36 -16.26 -14.67 -13.07
CA GLN A 36 -14.90 -15.17 -13.11
C GLN A 36 -14.58 -15.88 -14.43
N ARG A 37 -15.54 -16.67 -14.96
CA ARG A 37 -15.41 -17.35 -16.25
C ARG A 37 -15.25 -16.34 -17.38
N ASN A 38 -16.10 -15.34 -17.45
CA ASN A 38 -16.00 -14.28 -18.47
C ASN A 38 -14.67 -13.55 -18.41
N ALA A 39 -14.20 -13.22 -17.19
CA ALA A 39 -12.90 -12.58 -17.01
C ALA A 39 -11.75 -13.49 -17.46
N PHE A 40 -11.80 -14.77 -17.10
CA PHE A 40 -10.82 -15.76 -17.50
C PHE A 40 -10.78 -15.96 -19.01
N ASP A 41 -11.94 -16.12 -19.68
CA ASP A 41 -12.03 -16.37 -21.11
C ASP A 41 -11.38 -15.23 -21.92
N LEU A 42 -11.55 -13.96 -21.48
CA LEU A 42 -10.88 -12.80 -22.09
C LEU A 42 -9.36 -12.82 -21.88
N ILE A 43 -8.91 -13.19 -20.68
CA ILE A 43 -7.48 -13.33 -20.38
C ILE A 43 -6.87 -14.47 -21.19
N GLU A 44 -7.56 -15.63 -21.27
CA GLU A 44 -7.13 -16.80 -22.03
C GLU A 44 -6.98 -16.49 -23.52
N ALA A 45 -7.97 -15.81 -24.12
CA ALA A 45 -7.88 -15.35 -25.51
C ALA A 45 -6.65 -14.45 -25.74
N GLY A 46 -6.36 -13.56 -24.76
CA GLY A 46 -5.14 -12.75 -24.78
C GLY A 46 -3.87 -13.61 -24.76
N ILE A 47 -3.77 -14.59 -23.87
CA ILE A 47 -2.64 -15.51 -23.75
C ILE A 47 -2.43 -16.29 -25.05
N GLN A 48 -3.50 -16.84 -25.61
CA GLN A 48 -3.46 -17.63 -26.87
C GLN A 48 -3.07 -16.77 -28.07
N SER A 49 -3.40 -15.47 -28.07
CA SER A 49 -3.01 -14.56 -29.14
C SER A 49 -1.49 -14.36 -29.27
N ALA A 50 -0.73 -14.66 -28.21
CA ALA A 50 0.71 -14.41 -28.09
C ALA A 50 1.10 -12.95 -28.40
N LYS A 51 0.18 -12.01 -28.19
CA LYS A 51 0.40 -10.56 -28.35
C LYS A 51 0.34 -9.88 -26.99
N PHE A 52 1.07 -8.77 -26.88
CA PHE A 52 1.00 -7.95 -25.67
C PHE A 52 -0.43 -7.41 -25.44
N CYS A 53 -0.95 -7.64 -24.26
CA CYS A 53 -2.20 -7.07 -23.78
C CYS A 53 -2.13 -6.81 -22.28
N THR A 54 -2.93 -5.88 -21.79
CA THR A 54 -3.01 -5.56 -20.36
C THR A 54 -4.46 -5.57 -19.92
N PHE A 55 -4.75 -6.36 -18.91
CA PHE A 55 -6.06 -6.44 -18.24
C PHE A 55 -5.97 -5.78 -16.87
N LEU A 56 -7.00 -5.03 -16.51
CA LEU A 56 -7.22 -4.55 -15.14
C LEU A 56 -8.37 -5.36 -14.53
N LEU A 57 -8.05 -6.32 -13.65
CA LEU A 57 -9.03 -7.13 -12.94
C LEU A 57 -9.44 -6.42 -11.64
N HIS A 58 -10.52 -5.67 -11.72
CA HIS A 58 -11.13 -5.00 -10.57
C HIS A 58 -12.15 -5.94 -9.93
N GLY A 59 -11.85 -6.44 -8.76
CA GLY A 59 -12.76 -7.35 -8.04
C GLY A 59 -12.79 -7.03 -6.56
N VAL A 60 -13.98 -6.97 -5.98
CA VAL A 60 -14.15 -6.71 -4.54
C VAL A 60 -13.33 -7.70 -3.69
N THR A 61 -13.07 -7.34 -2.43
CA THR A 61 -12.37 -8.23 -1.51
C THR A 61 -13.18 -9.51 -1.31
N GLY A 62 -12.57 -10.67 -1.60
CA GLY A 62 -13.25 -11.97 -1.54
C GLY A 62 -14.01 -12.35 -2.82
N SER A 63 -13.80 -11.66 -3.94
CA SER A 63 -14.40 -12.02 -5.24
C SER A 63 -13.73 -13.21 -5.95
N GLY A 64 -12.62 -13.76 -5.39
CA GLY A 64 -11.92 -14.90 -5.96
C GLY A 64 -10.97 -14.57 -7.10
N LYS A 65 -10.40 -13.39 -7.16
CA LYS A 65 -9.35 -13.01 -8.13
C LYS A 65 -8.25 -14.05 -8.24
N THR A 66 -7.83 -14.63 -7.10
CA THR A 66 -6.76 -15.65 -7.06
C THR A 66 -7.08 -16.85 -7.92
N GLU A 67 -8.34 -17.34 -7.94
CA GLU A 67 -8.71 -18.49 -8.79
C GLU A 67 -8.65 -18.14 -10.28
N VAL A 68 -9.01 -16.91 -10.66
CA VAL A 68 -8.81 -16.41 -12.04
C VAL A 68 -7.32 -16.40 -12.41
N TYR A 69 -6.44 -15.98 -11.48
CA TYR A 69 -5.00 -16.04 -11.71
C TYR A 69 -4.48 -17.47 -11.88
N LEU A 70 -4.92 -18.40 -11.02
CA LEU A 70 -4.51 -19.80 -11.09
C LEU A 70 -4.90 -20.43 -12.43
N ASN A 71 -6.12 -20.18 -12.90
CA ASN A 71 -6.58 -20.67 -14.21
C ASN A 71 -5.82 -20.00 -15.37
N ALA A 72 -5.53 -18.71 -15.30
CA ALA A 72 -4.73 -18.01 -16.32
C ALA A 72 -3.28 -18.53 -16.38
N ILE A 73 -2.69 -18.88 -15.22
CA ILE A 73 -1.36 -19.53 -15.15
C ILE A 73 -1.44 -20.93 -15.78
N ASP A 74 -2.47 -21.73 -15.45
CA ASP A 74 -2.67 -23.07 -16.06
C ASP A 74 -2.75 -22.99 -17.59
N SER A 75 -3.57 -22.08 -18.14
CA SER A 75 -3.70 -21.85 -19.58
C SER A 75 -2.36 -21.43 -20.21
N THR A 76 -1.58 -20.57 -19.52
CA THR A 76 -0.24 -20.16 -19.97
C THR A 76 0.71 -21.34 -20.07
N LEU A 77 0.71 -22.21 -19.05
CA LEU A 77 1.53 -23.43 -19.05
C LEU A 77 1.08 -24.43 -20.13
N GLY A 78 -0.23 -24.54 -20.38
CA GLY A 78 -0.79 -25.33 -21.48
C GLY A 78 -0.29 -24.87 -22.87
N CYS A 79 0.00 -23.59 -23.03
CA CYS A 79 0.63 -23.02 -24.22
C CYS A 79 2.17 -23.20 -24.27
N GLY A 80 2.78 -23.92 -23.33
CA GLY A 80 4.23 -24.10 -23.26
C GLY A 80 4.99 -22.84 -22.85
N ARG A 81 4.31 -21.90 -22.18
CA ARG A 81 4.88 -20.61 -21.77
C ARG A 81 4.96 -20.54 -20.24
N SER A 82 5.77 -19.61 -19.74
CA SER A 82 5.97 -19.41 -18.30
C SER A 82 5.17 -18.23 -17.77
N ALA A 83 4.86 -18.25 -16.47
CA ALA A 83 4.14 -17.20 -15.80
C ALA A 83 4.90 -16.65 -14.60
N ILE A 84 4.74 -15.34 -14.34
CA ILE A 84 5.22 -14.66 -13.14
C ILE A 84 4.01 -14.10 -12.39
N LEU A 85 3.86 -14.43 -11.12
CA LEU A 85 2.94 -13.79 -10.20
C LEU A 85 3.72 -12.91 -9.24
N MET A 86 3.36 -11.63 -9.21
CA MET A 86 3.89 -10.67 -8.26
C MET A 86 2.85 -10.42 -7.17
N VAL A 87 3.28 -10.51 -5.92
CA VAL A 87 2.44 -10.23 -4.74
C VAL A 87 3.16 -9.22 -3.82
N PRO A 88 2.44 -8.40 -3.04
CA PRO A 88 3.05 -7.57 -2.01
C PRO A 88 3.86 -8.39 -1.01
N GLU A 89 4.95 -7.81 -0.49
CA GLU A 89 5.87 -8.55 0.40
C GLU A 89 5.17 -9.15 1.63
N ILE A 90 4.23 -8.43 2.22
CA ILE A 90 3.44 -8.87 3.38
C ILE A 90 2.45 -10.00 3.00
N ALA A 91 2.01 -10.05 1.74
CA ALA A 91 1.04 -11.04 1.28
C ALA A 91 1.68 -12.39 0.95
N LEU A 92 3.00 -12.45 0.70
CA LEU A 92 3.69 -13.71 0.39
C LEU A 92 3.97 -14.51 1.67
N THR A 93 2.93 -15.14 2.19
CA THR A 93 2.98 -16.04 3.36
C THR A 93 3.17 -17.49 2.93
N PRO A 94 3.58 -18.39 3.86
CA PRO A 94 3.62 -19.82 3.59
C PRO A 94 2.29 -20.39 3.08
N ALA A 95 1.17 -19.89 3.60
CA ALA A 95 -0.17 -20.30 3.17
C ALA A 95 -0.46 -19.93 1.71
N VAL A 96 -0.09 -18.72 1.29
CA VAL A 96 -0.23 -18.28 -0.12
C VAL A 96 0.70 -19.09 -1.02
N ALA A 97 1.97 -19.23 -0.66
CA ALA A 97 2.92 -20.06 -1.41
C ALA A 97 2.44 -21.51 -1.53
N GLY A 98 1.87 -22.07 -0.44
CA GLY A 98 1.29 -23.42 -0.40
C GLY A 98 0.16 -23.64 -1.42
N GLN A 99 -0.66 -22.63 -1.71
CA GLN A 99 -1.71 -22.72 -2.73
C GLN A 99 -1.13 -22.94 -4.13
N PHE A 100 -0.02 -22.26 -4.47
CA PHE A 100 0.65 -22.42 -5.76
C PHE A 100 1.38 -23.77 -5.86
N TYR A 101 2.03 -24.21 -4.78
CA TYR A 101 2.61 -25.57 -4.74
C TYR A 101 1.54 -26.66 -4.85
N ALA A 102 0.40 -26.48 -4.19
CA ALA A 102 -0.73 -27.42 -4.29
C ALA A 102 -1.32 -27.50 -5.70
N ARG A 103 -1.22 -26.43 -6.50
CA ARG A 103 -1.76 -26.38 -7.87
C ARG A 103 -0.75 -26.81 -8.91
N PHE A 104 0.50 -26.37 -8.80
CA PHE A 104 1.51 -26.48 -9.86
C PHE A 104 2.70 -27.38 -9.48
N GLY A 105 2.76 -27.86 -8.25
CA GLY A 105 3.83 -28.76 -7.78
C GLY A 105 5.23 -28.15 -7.95
N ASP A 106 6.15 -28.98 -8.41
CA ASP A 106 7.55 -28.59 -8.61
C ASP A 106 7.80 -27.57 -9.71
N ARG A 107 6.78 -27.20 -10.50
CA ARG A 107 6.90 -26.13 -11.49
C ARG A 107 6.97 -24.74 -10.87
N VAL A 108 6.74 -24.60 -9.54
CA VAL A 108 6.75 -23.33 -8.81
C VAL A 108 8.13 -23.02 -8.26
N ALA A 109 8.58 -21.78 -8.44
CA ALA A 109 9.71 -21.20 -7.73
C ALA A 109 9.25 -19.97 -6.95
N ILE A 110 9.70 -19.83 -5.70
CA ILE A 110 9.40 -18.67 -4.86
C ILE A 110 10.62 -17.76 -4.79
N LEU A 111 10.42 -16.47 -5.05
CA LEU A 111 11.45 -15.42 -4.89
C LEU A 111 11.03 -14.45 -3.78
N HIS A 112 11.63 -14.57 -2.61
CA HIS A 112 11.29 -13.77 -1.43
C HIS A 112 12.53 -13.23 -0.72
N SER A 113 12.43 -12.03 -0.15
CA SER A 113 13.51 -11.36 0.61
C SER A 113 13.92 -12.11 1.89
N ALA A 114 13.04 -12.93 2.46
CA ALA A 114 13.32 -13.75 3.63
C ALA A 114 14.23 -14.97 3.34
N PHE A 115 14.44 -15.33 2.08
CA PHE A 115 15.39 -16.37 1.70
C PHE A 115 16.82 -15.86 1.88
N SER A 116 17.72 -16.75 2.28
CA SER A 116 19.16 -16.51 2.24
C SER A 116 19.65 -16.28 0.81
N ASP A 117 20.82 -15.66 0.66
CA ASP A 117 21.42 -15.43 -0.66
C ASP A 117 21.64 -16.73 -1.44
N SER A 118 22.00 -17.81 -0.74
CA SER A 118 22.17 -19.14 -1.34
C SER A 118 20.84 -19.69 -1.87
N GLU A 119 19.79 -19.67 -1.06
CA GLU A 119 18.47 -20.14 -1.49
C GLU A 119 17.92 -19.32 -2.66
N ARG A 120 18.10 -18.00 -2.64
CA ARG A 120 17.72 -17.14 -3.78
C ARG A 120 18.49 -17.49 -5.04
N ALA A 121 19.81 -17.72 -4.93
CA ALA A 121 20.64 -18.11 -6.05
C ALA A 121 20.23 -19.50 -6.62
N ASP A 122 19.84 -20.44 -5.76
CA ASP A 122 19.38 -21.75 -6.19
C ASP A 122 18.05 -21.67 -6.93
N GLN A 123 17.06 -20.91 -6.41
CA GLN A 123 15.83 -20.66 -7.12
C GLN A 123 16.07 -19.96 -8.46
N TRP A 124 16.95 -18.97 -8.51
CA TRP A 124 17.29 -18.26 -9.73
C TRP A 124 17.90 -19.19 -10.81
N ARG A 125 18.86 -20.05 -10.41
CA ARG A 125 19.45 -21.05 -11.33
C ARG A 125 18.38 -22.04 -11.84
N ARG A 126 17.51 -22.51 -10.96
CA ARG A 126 16.42 -23.42 -11.30
C ARG A 126 15.46 -22.79 -12.32
N ILE A 127 15.04 -21.53 -12.13
CA ILE A 127 14.19 -20.79 -13.07
C ILE A 127 14.91 -20.66 -14.43
N ARG A 128 16.18 -20.24 -14.40
CA ARG A 128 16.97 -20.02 -15.62
C ARG A 128 17.19 -21.31 -16.42
N ALA A 129 17.33 -22.43 -15.75
CA ALA A 129 17.47 -23.75 -16.38
C ALA A 129 16.14 -24.33 -16.90
N GLY A 130 15.00 -23.64 -16.72
CA GLY A 130 13.68 -24.15 -17.11
C GLY A 130 13.07 -25.16 -16.14
N GLY A 131 13.69 -25.39 -14.97
CA GLY A 131 13.19 -26.28 -13.93
C GLY A 131 12.01 -25.72 -13.14
N ALA A 132 11.63 -24.46 -13.36
CA ALA A 132 10.41 -23.85 -12.86
C ALA A 132 9.84 -22.90 -13.92
N SER A 133 8.56 -23.07 -14.23
CA SER A 133 7.81 -22.28 -15.21
C SER A 133 6.81 -21.32 -14.57
N VAL A 134 6.56 -21.43 -13.26
CA VAL A 134 5.74 -20.53 -12.47
C VAL A 134 6.61 -19.88 -11.41
N VAL A 135 6.72 -18.55 -11.44
CA VAL A 135 7.46 -17.81 -10.43
C VAL A 135 6.48 -17.00 -9.59
N VAL A 136 6.50 -17.21 -8.29
CA VAL A 136 5.77 -16.36 -7.33
C VAL A 136 6.79 -15.53 -6.58
N GLY A 137 6.66 -14.21 -6.62
CA GLY A 137 7.66 -13.34 -6.01
C GLY A 137 7.12 -11.98 -5.61
N THR A 138 7.93 -11.26 -4.86
CA THR A 138 7.68 -9.86 -4.53
C THR A 138 8.16 -8.95 -5.66
N ARG A 139 8.27 -7.65 -5.42
CA ARG A 139 8.70 -6.65 -6.41
C ARG A 139 9.87 -7.10 -7.32
N SER A 140 10.92 -7.67 -6.74
CA SER A 140 12.09 -8.13 -7.51
C SER A 140 11.84 -9.37 -8.36
N GLY A 141 10.75 -10.09 -8.11
CA GLY A 141 10.31 -11.24 -8.92
C GLY A 141 10.07 -10.87 -10.38
N VAL A 142 9.81 -9.59 -10.66
CA VAL A 142 9.66 -9.09 -12.04
C VAL A 142 10.89 -9.36 -12.92
N PHE A 143 12.07 -9.54 -12.34
CA PHE A 143 13.32 -9.82 -13.06
C PHE A 143 13.65 -11.33 -13.17
N ALA A 144 12.80 -12.22 -12.67
CA ALA A 144 13.04 -13.67 -12.72
C ALA A 144 13.37 -14.13 -14.15
N PRO A 145 14.44 -14.94 -14.36
CA PRO A 145 14.92 -15.32 -15.69
C PRO A 145 14.10 -16.49 -16.28
N VAL A 146 12.77 -16.34 -16.32
CA VAL A 146 11.87 -17.34 -16.93
C VAL A 146 12.11 -17.43 -18.43
N GLN A 147 12.03 -18.64 -18.94
CA GLN A 147 12.05 -18.91 -20.36
C GLN A 147 10.63 -18.75 -20.93
N ASN A 148 10.53 -18.22 -22.15
CA ASN A 148 9.26 -18.10 -22.89
C ASN A 148 8.10 -17.50 -22.08
N LEU A 149 8.28 -16.27 -21.58
CA LEU A 149 7.29 -15.56 -20.76
C LEU A 149 5.96 -15.36 -21.52
N GLY A 150 4.84 -15.79 -20.91
CA GLY A 150 3.49 -15.69 -21.46
C GLY A 150 2.55 -14.81 -20.65
N LEU A 151 2.77 -14.75 -19.33
CA LEU A 151 1.86 -14.05 -18.43
C LEU A 151 2.65 -13.40 -17.27
N ILE A 152 2.29 -12.15 -16.93
CA ILE A 152 2.66 -11.54 -15.65
C ILE A 152 1.36 -11.14 -14.94
N VAL A 153 1.16 -11.64 -13.73
CA VAL A 153 0.09 -11.20 -12.83
C VAL A 153 0.70 -10.30 -11.77
N VAL A 154 0.08 -9.15 -11.51
CA VAL A 154 0.45 -8.23 -10.42
C VAL A 154 -0.75 -8.12 -9.49
N ASP A 155 -0.74 -8.86 -8.41
CA ASP A 155 -1.82 -8.81 -7.41
C ASP A 155 -1.67 -7.59 -6.51
N GLU A 156 -2.80 -7.01 -6.08
CA GLU A 156 -2.84 -5.73 -5.34
C GLU A 156 -1.96 -4.65 -6.01
N GLU A 157 -2.16 -4.42 -7.33
CA GLU A 157 -1.30 -3.58 -8.19
C GLU A 157 -1.08 -2.16 -7.67
N HIS A 158 -2.00 -1.68 -6.83
CA HIS A 158 -1.95 -0.37 -6.18
C HIS A 158 -0.97 -0.31 -5.00
N ASP A 159 -0.43 -1.47 -4.54
CA ASP A 159 0.40 -1.50 -3.35
C ASP A 159 1.72 -0.75 -3.52
N ALA A 160 2.02 0.14 -2.56
CA ALA A 160 3.22 0.96 -2.59
C ALA A 160 4.53 0.14 -2.52
N SER A 161 4.49 -1.12 -2.05
CA SER A 161 5.67 -1.98 -1.97
C SER A 161 6.25 -2.35 -3.34
N TYR A 162 5.49 -2.17 -4.42
CA TYR A 162 6.01 -2.34 -5.78
C TYR A 162 6.96 -1.23 -6.23
N LYS A 163 7.03 -0.10 -5.51
CA LYS A 163 8.03 0.93 -5.77
C LYS A 163 9.32 0.66 -5.00
N GLN A 164 10.46 0.65 -5.71
CA GLN A 164 11.79 0.61 -5.11
C GLN A 164 12.20 2.03 -4.72
N GLU A 165 12.44 2.27 -3.44
CA GLU A 165 12.86 3.58 -2.92
C GLU A 165 14.38 3.78 -2.95
N GLU A 166 15.15 2.69 -2.98
CA GLU A 166 16.61 2.70 -3.10
C GLU A 166 17.04 2.53 -4.55
N ASN A 167 18.29 2.92 -4.86
CA ASN A 167 18.83 2.75 -6.21
C ASN A 167 19.08 1.27 -6.55
N PRO A 168 18.70 0.83 -7.75
CA PRO A 168 17.95 1.56 -8.80
C PRO A 168 16.48 1.73 -8.44
N ARG A 169 15.92 2.95 -8.60
CA ARG A 169 14.52 3.24 -8.33
C ARG A 169 13.66 2.81 -9.50
N TYR A 170 12.70 1.92 -9.27
CA TYR A 170 11.77 1.43 -10.29
C TYR A 170 10.42 1.08 -9.67
N SER A 171 9.39 1.04 -10.50
CA SER A 171 8.09 0.45 -10.16
C SER A 171 8.04 -0.96 -10.73
N GLY A 172 7.87 -1.98 -9.87
CA GLY A 172 7.76 -3.38 -10.29
C GLY A 172 6.55 -3.61 -11.21
N ARG A 173 5.43 -2.92 -10.96
CA ARG A 173 4.25 -2.93 -11.83
C ARG A 173 4.58 -2.41 -13.24
N ASP A 174 5.21 -1.24 -13.32
CA ASP A 174 5.49 -0.63 -14.63
C ASP A 174 6.56 -1.42 -15.39
N VAL A 175 7.56 -1.97 -14.68
CA VAL A 175 8.54 -2.90 -15.27
C VAL A 175 7.85 -4.16 -15.79
N ALA A 176 6.85 -4.70 -15.07
CA ALA A 176 6.08 -5.86 -15.52
C ALA A 176 5.38 -5.61 -16.87
N ILE A 177 4.77 -4.43 -17.02
CA ILE A 177 4.09 -4.02 -18.28
C ILE A 177 5.11 -3.92 -19.42
N VAL A 178 6.23 -3.22 -19.19
CA VAL A 178 7.27 -3.06 -20.22
C VAL A 178 7.91 -4.41 -20.59
N ARG A 179 8.20 -5.25 -19.59
CA ARG A 179 8.74 -6.60 -19.82
C ARG A 179 7.81 -7.46 -20.65
N ALA A 180 6.52 -7.47 -20.30
CA ALA A 180 5.51 -8.20 -21.04
C ALA A 180 5.36 -7.68 -22.49
N GLN A 181 5.43 -6.37 -22.68
CA GLN A 181 5.41 -5.78 -24.02
C GLN A 181 6.58 -6.27 -24.88
N HIS A 182 7.79 -6.34 -24.34
CA HIS A 182 8.95 -6.88 -25.05
C HIS A 182 8.85 -8.38 -25.31
N ALA A 183 8.18 -9.13 -24.46
CA ALA A 183 8.03 -10.58 -24.56
C ALA A 183 6.80 -11.03 -25.38
N GLY A 184 5.93 -10.11 -25.83
CA GLY A 184 4.64 -10.47 -26.42
C GLY A 184 3.77 -11.25 -25.43
N ALA A 185 3.76 -10.86 -24.15
CA ALA A 185 3.05 -11.53 -23.07
C ALA A 185 1.87 -10.70 -22.57
N CYS A 186 0.92 -11.36 -21.89
CA CYS A 186 -0.19 -10.69 -21.22
C CYS A 186 0.21 -10.20 -19.84
N VAL A 187 -0.44 -9.12 -19.39
CA VAL A 187 -0.37 -8.62 -18.01
C VAL A 187 -1.77 -8.57 -17.41
N VAL A 188 -1.91 -9.10 -16.20
CA VAL A 188 -3.13 -8.96 -15.40
C VAL A 188 -2.78 -8.16 -14.15
N LEU A 189 -3.33 -6.96 -14.04
CA LEU A 189 -3.23 -6.08 -12.87
C LEU A 189 -4.48 -6.30 -12.03
N GLY A 190 -4.35 -6.90 -10.85
CA GLY A 190 -5.48 -7.21 -9.99
C GLY A 190 -5.55 -6.33 -8.76
N SER A 191 -6.75 -5.85 -8.42
CA SER A 191 -6.98 -5.07 -7.21
C SER A 191 -8.47 -5.01 -6.84
N ALA A 192 -8.75 -4.85 -5.55
CA ALA A 192 -10.08 -4.45 -5.09
C ALA A 192 -10.28 -2.93 -5.14
N THR A 193 -9.19 -2.19 -5.10
CA THR A 193 -9.15 -0.72 -5.13
C THR A 193 -8.02 -0.28 -6.07
N PRO A 194 -8.20 -0.41 -7.39
CA PRO A 194 -7.17 -0.10 -8.36
C PRO A 194 -6.55 1.29 -8.16
N SER A 195 -5.27 1.45 -8.53
CA SER A 195 -4.67 2.77 -8.56
C SER A 195 -5.37 3.67 -9.57
N LEU A 196 -5.44 4.97 -9.29
CA LEU A 196 -6.06 5.92 -10.22
C LEU A 196 -5.42 5.88 -11.60
N GLU A 197 -4.12 5.67 -11.67
CA GLU A 197 -3.38 5.56 -12.93
C GLU A 197 -3.83 4.33 -13.75
N SER A 198 -3.97 3.16 -13.11
CA SER A 198 -4.40 1.94 -13.79
C SER A 198 -5.85 2.04 -14.24
N ARG A 199 -6.74 2.56 -13.39
CA ARG A 199 -8.15 2.74 -13.73
C ARG A 199 -8.35 3.80 -14.83
N HIS A 200 -7.56 4.88 -14.80
CA HIS A 200 -7.57 5.88 -15.87
C HIS A 200 -7.05 5.30 -17.20
N ASN A 201 -6.00 4.49 -17.18
CA ASN A 201 -5.54 3.80 -18.39
C ASN A 201 -6.62 2.86 -18.95
N ALA A 202 -7.39 2.20 -18.10
CA ALA A 202 -8.54 1.39 -18.52
C ALA A 202 -9.65 2.26 -19.14
N SER A 203 -9.97 3.43 -18.56
CA SER A 203 -10.96 4.36 -19.13
C SER A 203 -10.54 4.95 -20.47
N LEU A 204 -9.23 4.98 -20.76
CA LEU A 204 -8.69 5.39 -22.07
C LEU A 204 -8.58 4.22 -23.08
N GLY A 205 -9.02 3.01 -22.74
CA GLY A 205 -8.92 1.83 -23.58
C GLY A 205 -7.51 1.25 -23.73
N LYS A 206 -6.53 1.73 -22.93
CA LYS A 206 -5.17 1.16 -22.93
C LYS A 206 -5.10 -0.18 -22.20
N TYR A 207 -5.97 -0.39 -21.21
CA TYR A 207 -6.16 -1.64 -20.51
C TYR A 207 -7.59 -2.11 -20.69
N THR A 208 -7.80 -3.42 -20.79
CA THR A 208 -9.14 -4.01 -20.79
C THR A 208 -9.60 -4.15 -19.33
N LEU A 209 -10.71 -3.51 -18.98
CA LEU A 209 -11.30 -3.62 -17.65
C LEU A 209 -12.08 -4.93 -17.54
N LEU A 210 -11.81 -5.71 -16.50
CA LEU A 210 -12.55 -6.90 -16.09
C LEU A 210 -13.07 -6.69 -14.67
N GLU A 211 -14.35 -6.93 -14.43
CA GLU A 211 -15.00 -6.64 -13.15
C GLU A 211 -15.54 -7.89 -12.47
N LEU A 212 -15.28 -8.01 -11.16
CA LEU A 212 -15.80 -9.05 -10.28
C LEU A 212 -16.50 -8.35 -9.09
N PRO A 213 -17.77 -7.90 -9.27
CA PRO A 213 -18.44 -7.06 -8.29
C PRO A 213 -18.89 -7.81 -7.04
N ASP A 214 -19.03 -9.15 -7.11
CA ASP A 214 -19.63 -9.96 -6.06
C ASP A 214 -18.57 -10.77 -5.29
N ARG A 215 -18.84 -11.01 -4.00
CA ARG A 215 -18.09 -11.98 -3.19
C ARG A 215 -18.44 -13.41 -3.59
N ILE A 216 -17.46 -14.33 -3.44
CA ILE A 216 -17.69 -15.78 -3.61
C ILE A 216 -18.86 -16.22 -2.71
N ALA A 217 -19.69 -17.14 -3.23
CA ALA A 217 -20.89 -17.67 -2.56
C ALA A 217 -21.91 -16.59 -2.19
N GLN A 218 -21.93 -15.47 -2.92
CA GLN A 218 -22.86 -14.34 -2.72
C GLN A 218 -22.90 -13.82 -1.28
N ARG A 219 -21.76 -13.93 -0.57
CA ARG A 219 -21.66 -13.41 0.80
C ARG A 219 -21.90 -11.92 0.83
N PRO A 220 -22.72 -11.41 1.77
CA PRO A 220 -22.99 -9.98 1.82
C PRO A 220 -21.71 -9.19 2.15
N MET A 221 -21.65 -7.98 1.62
CA MET A 221 -20.65 -7.01 2.07
C MET A 221 -20.92 -6.64 3.53
N PRO A 222 -19.89 -6.31 4.32
CA PRO A 222 -20.08 -5.92 5.71
C PRO A 222 -20.88 -4.62 5.79
N THR A 223 -21.71 -4.49 6.83
CA THR A 223 -22.36 -3.23 7.16
C THR A 223 -21.34 -2.27 7.74
N VAL A 224 -21.24 -1.06 7.19
CA VAL A 224 -20.28 -0.05 7.65
C VAL A 224 -21.02 1.09 8.33
N HIS A 225 -20.66 1.36 9.58
CA HIS A 225 -21.11 2.50 10.36
C HIS A 225 -20.02 3.56 10.43
N LEU A 226 -20.30 4.74 9.85
CA LEU A 226 -19.44 5.92 10.06
C LEU A 226 -19.83 6.56 11.39
N VAL A 227 -18.88 6.63 12.31
CA VAL A 227 -19.08 7.22 13.63
C VAL A 227 -18.47 8.60 13.66
N ASP A 228 -19.30 9.63 13.82
CA ASP A 228 -18.86 11.01 13.93
C ASP A 228 -18.31 11.31 15.34
N MET A 229 -17.00 11.38 15.44
CA MET A 229 -16.32 11.67 16.71
C MET A 229 -16.50 13.13 17.18
N ARG A 230 -17.03 14.00 16.34
CA ARG A 230 -17.41 15.38 16.75
C ARG A 230 -18.67 15.34 17.62
N GLU A 231 -19.68 14.56 17.19
CA GLU A 231 -20.92 14.34 17.96
C GLU A 231 -20.61 13.63 19.28
N GLU A 232 -19.79 12.57 19.23
CA GLU A 232 -19.33 11.85 20.43
C GLU A 232 -18.66 12.80 21.44
N PHE A 233 -17.81 13.73 20.96
CA PHE A 233 -17.18 14.75 21.80
C PHE A 233 -18.20 15.75 22.36
N LEU A 234 -19.16 16.21 21.57
CA LEU A 234 -20.17 17.18 22.00
C LEU A 234 -21.08 16.60 23.10
N GLU A 235 -21.44 15.32 23.00
CA GLU A 235 -22.28 14.64 23.96
C GLU A 235 -21.54 14.28 25.26
N THR A 236 -20.35 13.72 25.16
CA THR A 236 -19.61 13.20 26.31
C THR A 236 -18.72 14.24 26.98
N ARG A 237 -18.34 15.30 26.26
CA ARG A 237 -17.33 16.30 26.65
C ARG A 237 -15.96 15.69 27.00
N LYS A 238 -15.74 14.43 26.59
CA LYS A 238 -14.49 13.70 26.82
C LYS A 238 -13.75 13.44 25.52
N HIS A 239 -12.43 13.45 25.58
CA HIS A 239 -11.57 13.04 24.48
C HIS A 239 -11.40 11.52 24.47
N ALA A 240 -12.44 10.82 24.02
CA ALA A 240 -12.42 9.36 23.95
C ALA A 240 -11.65 8.90 22.69
N THR A 241 -10.83 7.87 22.86
CA THR A 241 -10.19 7.16 21.74
C THR A 241 -11.19 6.28 21.02
N PHE A 242 -12.11 5.70 21.77
CA PHE A 242 -13.17 4.83 21.30
C PHE A 242 -14.53 5.49 21.47
N SER A 243 -15.38 5.38 20.46
CA SER A 243 -16.79 5.75 20.57
C SER A 243 -17.55 4.70 21.39
N ARG A 244 -18.63 5.12 22.03
CA ARG A 244 -19.55 4.22 22.73
C ARG A 244 -20.08 3.12 21.80
N ALA A 245 -20.40 3.47 20.55
CA ALA A 245 -20.89 2.53 19.55
C ALA A 245 -19.86 1.42 19.23
N LEU A 246 -18.58 1.76 19.09
CA LEU A 246 -17.53 0.77 18.86
C LEU A 246 -17.32 -0.13 20.07
N LEU A 247 -17.25 0.43 21.27
CA LEU A 247 -17.09 -0.35 22.50
C LEU A 247 -18.26 -1.30 22.73
N GLU A 248 -19.50 -0.85 22.49
CA GLU A 248 -20.69 -1.71 22.59
C GLU A 248 -20.67 -2.83 21.54
N GLY A 249 -20.31 -2.51 20.30
CA GLY A 249 -20.15 -3.52 19.25
C GLY A 249 -19.11 -4.58 19.61
N ILE A 250 -17.95 -4.19 20.18
CA ILE A 250 -16.94 -5.14 20.65
C ILE A 250 -17.50 -6.01 21.79
N ARG A 251 -18.18 -5.41 22.78
CA ARG A 251 -18.78 -6.13 23.91
C ARG A 251 -19.77 -7.19 23.45
N GLU A 252 -20.64 -6.84 22.49
CA GLU A 252 -21.59 -7.77 21.90
C GLU A 252 -20.88 -8.96 21.23
N ARG A 253 -19.81 -8.73 20.47
CA ARG A 253 -19.06 -9.80 19.79
C ARG A 253 -18.36 -10.72 20.79
N LEU A 254 -17.73 -10.15 21.82
CA LEU A 254 -17.09 -10.94 22.86
C LEU A 254 -18.10 -11.81 23.63
N SER A 255 -19.30 -11.30 23.92
CA SER A 255 -20.36 -12.09 24.55
C SER A 255 -20.86 -13.26 23.69
N ASN A 256 -20.77 -13.12 22.36
CA ASN A 256 -21.11 -14.15 21.40
C ASN A 256 -19.91 -15.08 21.05
N HIS A 257 -18.79 -14.96 21.75
CA HIS A 257 -17.54 -15.68 21.44
C HIS A 257 -17.03 -15.45 20.01
N GLU A 258 -17.28 -14.27 19.46
CA GLU A 258 -16.79 -13.84 18.15
C GLU A 258 -15.52 -13.00 18.32
N GLN A 259 -14.77 -12.80 17.24
CA GLN A 259 -13.52 -12.06 17.27
C GLN A 259 -13.66 -10.65 16.68
N ALA A 260 -12.94 -9.71 17.28
CA ALA A 260 -12.86 -8.34 16.81
C ALA A 260 -11.44 -7.98 16.33
N MET A 261 -11.37 -7.08 15.33
CA MET A 261 -10.12 -6.51 14.85
C MET A 261 -10.17 -4.99 14.99
N VAL A 262 -9.14 -4.39 15.57
CA VAL A 262 -9.06 -2.94 15.77
C VAL A 262 -7.87 -2.38 14.99
N LEU A 263 -8.18 -1.58 13.95
CA LEU A 263 -7.17 -0.92 13.14
C LEU A 263 -6.77 0.43 13.73
N LEU A 264 -5.46 0.58 13.94
CA LEU A 264 -4.82 1.83 14.25
C LEU A 264 -4.17 2.40 12.99
N ASN A 265 -4.66 3.52 12.49
CA ASN A 265 -4.05 4.15 11.33
C ASN A 265 -2.84 5.00 11.75
N ARG A 266 -1.69 4.34 12.02
CA ARG A 266 -0.47 4.94 12.60
C ARG A 266 0.60 5.35 11.57
N ARG A 267 0.34 5.57 10.31
CA ARG A 267 1.39 6.03 9.41
C ARG A 267 1.46 7.55 9.36
N GLY A 268 2.59 8.10 9.85
CA GLY A 268 3.06 9.47 9.60
C GLY A 268 3.76 10.09 10.81
N PHE A 269 5.05 10.39 10.67
CA PHE A 269 5.80 11.27 11.58
C PHE A 269 5.31 12.73 11.50
N SER A 270 4.33 13.01 10.66
CA SER A 270 3.82 14.35 10.42
C SER A 270 2.62 14.62 11.32
N SER A 271 2.81 15.39 12.37
CA SER A 271 1.70 16.01 13.09
C SER A 271 1.05 17.06 12.19
N PHE A 272 -0.26 17.09 12.15
CA PHE A 272 -1.04 18.10 11.47
C PHE A 272 -2.06 18.72 12.42
N VAL A 273 -2.63 19.85 12.01
CA VAL A 273 -3.59 20.59 12.82
C VAL A 273 -4.98 20.45 12.23
N ALA A 274 -5.95 20.09 13.09
CA ALA A 274 -7.35 19.99 12.72
C ALA A 274 -8.26 20.58 13.81
N CYS A 275 -9.38 21.12 13.39
CA CYS A 275 -10.44 21.56 14.28
C CYS A 275 -11.31 20.37 14.72
N ARG A 276 -11.46 20.13 16.02
CA ARG A 276 -12.30 19.05 16.54
C ARG A 276 -13.80 19.30 16.37
N SER A 277 -14.21 20.57 16.33
CA SER A 277 -15.62 20.91 16.21
C SER A 277 -16.18 20.71 14.81
N CYS A 278 -15.37 20.90 13.76
CA CYS A 278 -15.85 20.78 12.37
C CYS A 278 -14.98 19.89 11.48
N GLY A 279 -13.89 19.32 12.00
CA GLY A 279 -12.99 18.44 11.26
C GLY A 279 -12.07 19.14 10.25
N THR A 280 -12.18 20.47 10.06
CA THR A 280 -11.35 21.21 9.08
C THR A 280 -9.88 21.10 9.44
N ARG A 281 -9.07 20.73 8.43
CA ARG A 281 -7.61 20.72 8.49
C ARG A 281 -7.06 22.03 7.93
N VAL A 282 -5.85 22.39 8.34
CA VAL A 282 -5.14 23.52 7.75
C VAL A 282 -4.39 23.05 6.52
N GLU A 283 -4.74 23.61 5.35
CA GLU A 283 -4.24 23.18 4.05
C GLU A 283 -3.46 24.28 3.33
N CYS A 284 -2.48 23.88 2.52
CA CYS A 284 -1.68 24.79 1.71
C CYS A 284 -2.54 25.45 0.62
N ILE A 285 -2.55 26.78 0.56
CA ILE A 285 -3.28 27.57 -0.44
C ILE A 285 -2.83 27.30 -1.89
N ASN A 286 -1.56 26.87 -2.09
CA ASN A 286 -0.98 26.64 -3.41
C ASN A 286 -1.12 25.19 -3.90
N CYS A 287 -1.18 24.23 -2.96
CA CYS A 287 -1.07 22.79 -3.28
C CYS A 287 -2.31 21.99 -2.87
N ALA A 288 -3.24 22.59 -2.09
CA ALA A 288 -4.40 21.92 -1.51
C ALA A 288 -4.02 20.62 -0.77
N LEU A 289 -2.95 20.67 0.01
CA LEU A 289 -2.43 19.57 0.82
C LEU A 289 -2.39 20.00 2.28
N THR A 290 -2.64 19.08 3.19
CA THR A 290 -2.53 19.33 4.63
C THR A 290 -1.12 19.80 4.99
N LEU A 291 -1.02 20.89 5.77
CA LEU A 291 0.25 21.42 6.25
C LEU A 291 0.79 20.57 7.41
N THR A 292 2.10 20.36 7.41
CA THR A 292 2.80 19.65 8.48
C THR A 292 3.19 20.60 9.61
N TRP A 293 2.91 20.22 10.85
CA TRP A 293 3.34 20.95 12.04
C TRP A 293 4.81 20.68 12.37
N HIS A 294 5.62 21.74 12.41
CA HIS A 294 7.01 21.75 12.85
C HIS A 294 7.13 22.30 14.26
N LYS A 295 7.26 21.41 15.24
CA LYS A 295 7.30 21.77 16.67
C LYS A 295 8.45 22.72 17.02
N ARG A 296 9.63 22.54 16.39
CA ARG A 296 10.83 23.36 16.63
C ARG A 296 10.58 24.82 16.22
N ASP A 297 10.00 25.00 15.04
CA ASP A 297 9.84 26.34 14.44
C ASP A 297 8.46 26.93 14.72
N ARG A 298 7.59 26.21 15.44
CA ARG A 298 6.21 26.57 15.77
C ARG A 298 5.42 27.08 14.58
N ARG A 299 5.56 26.41 13.42
CA ARG A 299 4.88 26.76 12.17
C ARG A 299 4.33 25.54 11.45
N LEU A 300 3.33 25.79 10.61
CA LEU A 300 2.80 24.85 9.65
C LEU A 300 3.53 25.04 8.32
N LEU A 301 3.99 23.97 7.68
CA LEU A 301 4.82 24.01 6.47
C LEU A 301 4.26 23.08 5.39
N CYS A 302 4.23 23.58 4.16
CA CYS A 302 4.00 22.76 2.96
C CYS A 302 5.34 22.24 2.41
N HIS A 303 5.57 20.93 2.44
CA HIS A 303 6.79 20.32 1.91
C HIS A 303 6.84 20.28 0.36
N TYR A 304 5.78 20.70 -0.34
CA TYR A 304 5.77 20.77 -1.81
C TYR A 304 6.29 22.11 -2.32
N CYS A 305 5.82 23.21 -1.75
CA CYS A 305 6.12 24.55 -2.25
C CYS A 305 6.85 25.45 -1.26
N GLY A 306 7.05 25.00 -0.01
CA GLY A 306 7.70 25.80 1.03
C GLY A 306 6.77 26.84 1.69
N TYR A 307 5.47 26.90 1.32
CA TYR A 307 4.50 27.77 2.00
C TYR A 307 4.46 27.46 3.49
N ALA A 308 4.52 28.51 4.31
CA ALA A 308 4.49 28.37 5.76
C ALA A 308 3.54 29.39 6.40
N GLU A 309 2.84 28.95 7.46
CA GLU A 309 1.98 29.82 8.26
C GLU A 309 2.02 29.44 9.74
N LYS A 310 1.51 30.33 10.60
CA LYS A 310 1.33 30.06 12.04
C LYS A 310 0.12 29.16 12.26
N VAL A 311 0.12 28.42 13.38
CA VAL A 311 -1.07 27.67 13.80
C VAL A 311 -2.18 28.68 14.11
N PRO A 312 -3.36 28.56 13.49
CA PRO A 312 -4.48 29.44 13.79
C PRO A 312 -4.95 29.23 15.24
N GLN A 313 -5.28 30.31 15.93
CA GLN A 313 -5.83 30.23 17.29
C GLN A 313 -7.29 29.78 17.30
N VAL A 314 -8.02 30.16 16.25
CA VAL A 314 -9.42 29.75 16.02
C VAL A 314 -9.55 29.11 14.64
N CYS A 315 -10.50 28.21 14.51
CA CYS A 315 -10.74 27.53 13.24
C CYS A 315 -11.16 28.53 12.14
N PRO A 316 -10.49 28.56 10.99
CA PRO A 316 -10.85 29.49 9.92
C PRO A 316 -12.24 29.24 9.32
N LYS A 317 -12.82 28.03 9.53
CA LYS A 317 -14.13 27.65 9.00
C LYS A 317 -15.27 27.90 9.99
N CYS A 318 -15.14 27.42 11.24
CA CYS A 318 -16.24 27.45 12.21
C CYS A 318 -15.97 28.35 13.43
N GLN A 319 -14.85 29.07 13.46
CA GLN A 319 -14.42 30.01 14.52
C GLN A 319 -14.28 29.36 15.92
N SER A 320 -14.27 28.04 16.00
CA SER A 320 -14.05 27.31 17.25
C SER A 320 -12.59 27.38 17.70
N GLU A 321 -12.36 27.48 19.00
CA GLU A 321 -11.02 27.45 19.62
C GLU A 321 -10.46 26.01 19.75
N HIS A 322 -11.24 24.99 19.38
CA HIS A 322 -10.84 23.58 19.52
C HIS A 322 -9.90 23.13 18.40
N ILE A 323 -8.75 23.79 18.31
CA ILE A 323 -7.66 23.42 17.39
C ILE A 323 -6.75 22.41 18.06
N HIS A 324 -6.54 21.25 17.41
CA HIS A 324 -5.76 20.14 17.95
C HIS A 324 -4.68 19.64 17.01
N PHE A 325 -3.59 19.16 17.60
CA PHE A 325 -2.52 18.46 16.90
C PHE A 325 -2.88 16.98 16.81
N MET A 326 -3.02 16.49 15.58
CA MET A 326 -3.36 15.09 15.29
C MET A 326 -2.09 14.28 14.99
N GLY A 327 -2.10 12.99 15.28
CA GLY A 327 -0.99 12.09 14.96
C GLY A 327 -0.19 11.54 16.14
N THR A 328 -0.71 11.65 17.37
CA THR A 328 -0.04 11.14 18.58
C THR A 328 -0.81 9.96 19.22
N GLY A 329 -0.11 8.84 19.52
CA GLY A 329 -0.48 7.94 20.61
C GLY A 329 -1.15 6.61 20.25
N SER A 330 -0.37 5.62 19.74
CA SER A 330 -0.87 4.23 19.57
C SER A 330 -0.70 3.34 20.79
N GLU A 331 0.23 3.66 21.69
CA GLU A 331 0.45 2.91 22.94
C GLU A 331 -0.77 2.99 23.88
N ARG A 332 -1.44 4.12 23.84
CA ARG A 332 -2.61 4.40 24.66
C ARG A 332 -3.85 3.55 24.29
N VAL A 333 -3.96 3.12 23.03
CA VAL A 333 -5.13 2.39 22.53
C VAL A 333 -5.21 0.97 23.10
N GLU A 334 -4.08 0.29 23.21
CA GLU A 334 -4.01 -1.05 23.80
C GLU A 334 -4.35 -1.01 25.28
N ASP A 335 -3.77 -0.04 26.01
CA ASP A 335 -4.05 0.16 27.45
C ASP A 335 -5.53 0.46 27.71
N GLU A 336 -6.15 1.32 26.88
CA GLU A 336 -7.57 1.64 26.98
C GLU A 336 -8.45 0.41 26.70
N LEU A 337 -8.10 -0.44 25.71
CA LEU A 337 -8.84 -1.68 25.45
C LEU A 337 -8.70 -2.69 26.58
N HIS A 338 -7.54 -2.83 27.21
CA HIS A 338 -7.36 -3.69 28.38
C HIS A 338 -8.16 -3.19 29.58
N ALA A 339 -8.30 -1.87 29.75
CA ALA A 339 -9.11 -1.28 30.81
C ALA A 339 -10.62 -1.51 30.59
N GLU A 340 -11.10 -1.41 29.32
CA GLU A 340 -12.51 -1.63 28.96
C GLU A 340 -12.90 -3.12 28.94
N PHE A 341 -11.96 -4.00 28.57
CA PHE A 341 -12.16 -5.44 28.42
C PHE A 341 -11.10 -6.27 29.16
N PRO A 342 -11.06 -6.22 30.49
CA PRO A 342 -10.00 -6.84 31.30
C PRO A 342 -9.93 -8.37 31.17
N GLN A 343 -11.02 -9.02 30.74
CA GLN A 343 -11.06 -10.47 30.54
C GLN A 343 -10.73 -10.91 29.11
N ALA A 344 -10.71 -9.97 28.15
CA ALA A 344 -10.42 -10.29 26.76
C ALA A 344 -8.93 -10.52 26.55
N LYS A 345 -8.60 -11.54 25.77
CA LYS A 345 -7.23 -11.81 25.31
C LYS A 345 -6.92 -10.94 24.09
N ILE A 346 -6.13 -9.91 24.32
CA ILE A 346 -5.78 -8.93 23.26
C ILE A 346 -4.39 -9.24 22.73
N ALA A 347 -4.25 -9.29 21.40
CA ALA A 347 -2.96 -9.39 20.73
C ALA A 347 -2.69 -8.12 19.94
N ARG A 348 -1.43 -7.66 19.94
CA ARG A 348 -0.97 -6.51 19.17
C ARG A 348 -0.05 -6.92 18.04
N LEU A 349 -0.30 -6.37 16.86
CA LEU A 349 0.44 -6.65 15.65
C LEU A 349 0.86 -5.33 14.97
N ASP A 350 2.03 -4.82 15.31
CA ASP A 350 2.64 -3.68 14.63
C ASP A 350 4.15 -3.90 14.38
N ARG A 351 4.77 -2.96 13.64
CA ARG A 351 6.20 -3.07 13.29
C ARG A 351 7.14 -2.96 14.50
N ASP A 352 6.70 -2.35 15.57
CA ASP A 352 7.53 -2.09 16.75
C ASP A 352 7.49 -3.28 17.73
N THR A 353 6.37 -4.02 17.73
CA THR A 353 6.17 -5.21 18.59
C THR A 353 6.64 -6.50 17.94
N VAL A 354 6.70 -6.56 16.61
CA VAL A 354 7.05 -7.79 15.87
C VAL A 354 8.51 -7.75 15.44
N ILE A 355 9.36 -8.48 16.17
CA ILE A 355 10.78 -8.67 15.84
C ILE A 355 10.89 -9.92 14.94
N GLY A 356 10.54 -9.77 13.66
CA GLY A 356 10.70 -10.80 12.64
C GLY A 356 9.44 -11.51 12.18
N LYS A 357 9.54 -12.17 11.04
CA LYS A 357 8.41 -12.78 10.30
C LYS A 357 7.75 -13.92 11.07
N ARG A 358 8.52 -14.71 11.83
CA ARG A 358 7.99 -15.86 12.58
C ARG A 358 7.00 -15.42 13.66
N GLN A 359 7.32 -14.39 14.41
CA GLN A 359 6.43 -13.86 15.46
C GLN A 359 5.13 -13.29 14.86
N PHE A 360 5.19 -12.68 13.66
CA PHE A 360 4.02 -12.23 12.93
C PHE A 360 3.08 -13.40 12.57
N GLU A 361 3.65 -14.48 12.04
CA GLU A 361 2.92 -15.69 11.65
C GLU A 361 2.32 -16.39 12.88
N ASP A 362 3.06 -16.46 14.00
CA ASP A 362 2.61 -17.06 15.24
C ASP A 362 1.40 -16.31 15.84
N ILE A 363 1.43 -14.97 15.86
CA ILE A 363 0.29 -14.15 16.34
C ILE A 363 -0.95 -14.40 15.47
N LEU A 364 -0.80 -14.39 14.15
CA LEU A 364 -1.92 -14.62 13.24
C LEU A 364 -2.47 -16.05 13.32
N HIS A 365 -1.59 -17.04 13.49
CA HIS A 365 -2.00 -18.42 13.70
C HIS A 365 -2.81 -18.55 15.00
N ASN A 366 -2.30 -18.04 16.11
CA ASN A 366 -2.99 -18.05 17.40
C ASN A 366 -4.34 -17.29 17.35
N PHE A 367 -4.41 -16.20 16.58
CA PHE A 367 -5.68 -15.49 16.39
C PHE A 367 -6.69 -16.32 15.59
N ARG A 368 -6.26 -17.05 14.55
CA ARG A 368 -7.12 -17.99 13.80
C ARG A 368 -7.63 -19.14 14.68
N GLU A 369 -6.78 -19.66 15.56
CA GLU A 369 -7.11 -20.74 16.51
C GLU A 369 -7.94 -20.23 17.71
N ARG A 370 -8.41 -18.95 17.69
CA ARG A 370 -9.20 -18.31 18.74
C ARG A 370 -8.50 -18.23 20.12
N ASN A 371 -7.18 -18.23 20.13
CA ASN A 371 -6.40 -18.00 21.35
C ASN A 371 -6.40 -16.52 21.78
N PHE A 372 -6.83 -15.63 20.89
CA PHE A 372 -7.04 -14.20 21.11
C PHE A 372 -8.44 -13.78 20.67
N ASP A 373 -9.06 -12.87 21.42
CA ASP A 373 -10.40 -12.35 21.16
C ASP A 373 -10.36 -11.06 20.33
N ILE A 374 -9.37 -10.21 20.60
CA ILE A 374 -9.19 -8.93 19.92
C ILE A 374 -7.77 -8.87 19.32
N LEU A 375 -7.69 -8.55 18.03
CA LEU A 375 -6.43 -8.24 17.35
C LEU A 375 -6.32 -6.75 17.09
N VAL A 376 -5.37 -6.09 17.75
CA VAL A 376 -5.06 -4.67 17.56
C VAL A 376 -3.87 -4.55 16.63
N GLY A 377 -3.93 -3.68 15.64
CA GLY A 377 -2.77 -3.49 14.79
C GLY A 377 -2.87 -2.34 13.81
N THR A 378 -1.79 -2.17 13.05
CA THR A 378 -1.70 -1.15 12.01
C THR A 378 -2.11 -1.72 10.65
N GLN A 379 -1.75 -1.06 9.55
CA GLN A 379 -2.06 -1.52 8.19
C GLN A 379 -1.62 -2.97 7.88
N MET A 380 -0.78 -3.58 8.72
CA MET A 380 -0.36 -4.98 8.56
C MET A 380 -1.54 -5.95 8.70
N ILE A 381 -2.51 -5.65 9.58
CA ILE A 381 -3.71 -6.49 9.76
C ILE A 381 -4.71 -6.35 8.59
N ALA A 382 -4.63 -5.28 7.83
CA ALA A 382 -5.51 -5.03 6.68
C ALA A 382 -5.15 -5.90 5.46
N LYS A 383 -3.94 -6.47 5.39
CA LYS A 383 -3.40 -7.11 4.18
C LYS A 383 -3.22 -8.62 4.34
N GLY A 384 -3.56 -9.37 3.28
CA GLY A 384 -3.05 -10.72 3.01
C GLY A 384 -3.61 -11.88 3.83
N HIS A 385 -4.50 -11.67 4.82
CA HIS A 385 -4.95 -12.75 5.70
C HIS A 385 -6.45 -12.99 5.63
N ASP A 386 -6.83 -14.26 5.49
CA ASP A 386 -8.21 -14.70 5.61
C ASP A 386 -8.44 -15.22 7.04
N ILE A 387 -9.28 -14.52 7.81
CA ILE A 387 -9.63 -14.86 9.19
C ILE A 387 -11.15 -14.93 9.28
N PRO A 388 -11.73 -16.14 9.19
CA PRO A 388 -13.18 -16.32 9.03
C PRO A 388 -14.01 -15.84 10.21
N ASN A 389 -13.42 -15.82 11.42
CA ASN A 389 -14.16 -15.55 12.67
C ASN A 389 -14.23 -14.06 13.04
N VAL A 390 -13.63 -13.18 12.26
CA VAL A 390 -13.70 -11.72 12.48
C VAL A 390 -15.04 -11.21 11.99
N THR A 391 -15.92 -10.88 12.91
CA THR A 391 -17.26 -10.34 12.64
C THR A 391 -17.33 -8.84 12.86
N LEU A 392 -16.40 -8.26 13.65
CA LEU A 392 -16.30 -6.82 13.84
C LEU A 392 -14.91 -6.28 13.49
N VAL A 393 -14.91 -5.18 12.78
CA VAL A 393 -13.70 -4.38 12.53
C VAL A 393 -13.91 -2.95 12.98
N GLY A 394 -13.08 -2.48 13.90
CA GLY A 394 -13.04 -1.08 14.35
C GLY A 394 -11.89 -0.32 13.72
N VAL A 395 -12.15 0.85 13.13
CA VAL A 395 -11.12 1.79 12.68
C VAL A 395 -11.10 2.97 13.64
N VAL A 396 -10.05 3.11 14.44
CA VAL A 396 -9.99 4.11 15.52
C VAL A 396 -9.90 5.53 15.00
N SER A 397 -9.19 5.76 13.90
CA SER A 397 -9.08 7.09 13.29
C SER A 397 -8.90 6.97 11.78
N ALA A 398 -9.98 7.15 11.04
CA ALA A 398 -9.97 7.14 9.57
C ALA A 398 -9.22 8.36 8.99
N ASP A 399 -9.15 9.45 9.74
CA ASP A 399 -8.65 10.75 9.27
C ASP A 399 -7.13 10.87 9.19
N VAL A 400 -6.38 10.04 9.93
CA VAL A 400 -4.91 10.15 9.99
C VAL A 400 -4.28 10.04 8.60
N GLY A 401 -4.81 9.16 7.76
CA GLY A 401 -4.35 9.03 6.37
C GLY A 401 -4.57 10.30 5.55
N LEU A 402 -5.70 10.97 5.77
CA LEU A 402 -6.04 12.23 5.10
C LEU A 402 -5.14 13.40 5.51
N GLY A 403 -4.56 13.33 6.71
CA GLY A 403 -3.63 14.34 7.22
C GLY A 403 -2.23 14.26 6.62
N MET A 404 -1.92 13.25 5.82
CA MET A 404 -0.62 13.13 5.16
C MET A 404 -0.44 14.24 4.12
N PRO A 405 0.74 14.90 4.08
CA PRO A 405 1.03 15.96 3.11
C PRO A 405 1.38 15.39 1.74
N ASP A 406 0.47 14.60 1.18
CA ASP A 406 0.65 13.88 -0.09
C ASP A 406 -0.64 13.95 -0.91
N PHE A 407 -0.53 14.22 -2.19
CA PHE A 407 -1.69 14.30 -3.09
C PHE A 407 -2.45 12.97 -3.21
N ARG A 408 -1.82 11.85 -2.83
CA ARG A 408 -2.44 10.51 -2.78
C ARG A 408 -3.09 10.21 -1.43
N ALA A 409 -3.13 11.15 -0.50
CA ALA A 409 -3.65 10.92 0.85
C ALA A 409 -5.09 10.40 0.85
N ALA A 410 -5.96 10.99 0.02
CA ALA A 410 -7.35 10.56 -0.11
C ALA A 410 -7.47 9.16 -0.73
N GLU A 411 -6.70 8.88 -1.80
CA GLU A 411 -6.66 7.56 -2.45
C GLU A 411 -6.22 6.46 -1.47
N ARG A 412 -5.11 6.69 -0.75
CA ARG A 412 -4.60 5.71 0.22
C ARG A 412 -5.55 5.50 1.39
N THR A 413 -6.22 6.56 1.83
CA THR A 413 -7.22 6.45 2.91
C THR A 413 -8.40 5.62 2.43
N PHE A 414 -8.95 5.90 1.25
CA PHE A 414 -10.02 5.11 0.65
C PHE A 414 -9.62 3.63 0.52
N GLN A 415 -8.45 3.36 -0.06
CA GLN A 415 -7.93 1.99 -0.26
C GLN A 415 -7.80 1.24 1.07
N LEU A 416 -7.21 1.88 2.08
CA LEU A 416 -7.04 1.27 3.40
C LEU A 416 -8.39 0.96 4.05
N LEU A 417 -9.30 1.92 4.08
CA LEU A 417 -10.62 1.77 4.72
C LEU A 417 -11.44 0.66 4.04
N THR A 418 -11.44 0.62 2.71
CA THR A 418 -12.12 -0.42 1.93
C THR A 418 -11.50 -1.81 2.15
N GLN A 419 -10.16 -1.91 2.18
CA GLN A 419 -9.49 -3.18 2.45
C GLN A 419 -9.79 -3.70 3.84
N VAL A 420 -9.79 -2.82 4.85
CA VAL A 420 -10.09 -3.16 6.24
C VAL A 420 -11.54 -3.56 6.40
N ALA A 421 -12.47 -2.83 5.79
CA ALA A 421 -13.88 -3.21 5.77
C ALA A 421 -14.05 -4.62 5.18
N GLY A 422 -13.33 -4.94 4.13
CA GLY A 422 -13.33 -6.26 3.50
C GLY A 422 -12.82 -7.40 4.40
N ARG A 423 -12.31 -7.15 5.61
CA ARG A 423 -11.90 -8.20 6.57
C ARG A 423 -13.05 -8.73 7.40
N ALA A 424 -14.07 -7.94 7.65
CA ALA A 424 -15.25 -8.36 8.40
C ALA A 424 -16.14 -9.30 7.57
N GLY A 425 -16.71 -10.32 8.22
CA GLY A 425 -17.71 -11.19 7.64
C GLY A 425 -17.19 -12.10 6.51
N ARG A 426 -15.99 -12.63 6.65
CA ARG A 426 -15.45 -13.63 5.71
C ARG A 426 -15.90 -15.05 5.99
N GLY A 427 -16.44 -15.31 7.18
CA GLY A 427 -17.04 -16.57 7.58
C GLY A 427 -18.50 -16.66 7.15
N HIS A 428 -19.30 -17.37 7.96
CA HIS A 428 -20.74 -17.55 7.77
C HIS A 428 -21.56 -16.41 8.40
N LEU A 429 -20.97 -15.69 9.35
CA LEU A 429 -21.63 -14.59 10.04
C LEU A 429 -21.44 -13.26 9.30
N PRO A 430 -22.46 -12.39 9.33
CA PRO A 430 -22.34 -11.06 8.73
C PRO A 430 -21.29 -10.21 9.46
N GLY A 431 -20.55 -9.40 8.69
CA GLY A 431 -19.55 -8.51 9.24
C GLY A 431 -20.09 -7.12 9.52
N VAL A 432 -19.60 -6.49 10.59
CA VAL A 432 -19.88 -5.10 10.94
C VAL A 432 -18.57 -4.33 11.04
N VAL A 433 -18.56 -3.09 10.56
CA VAL A 433 -17.40 -2.21 10.60
C VAL A 433 -17.77 -0.87 11.22
N TYR A 434 -17.03 -0.43 12.22
CA TYR A 434 -17.15 0.90 12.79
C TYR A 434 -15.95 1.75 12.37
N MET A 435 -16.20 2.81 11.58
CA MET A 435 -15.18 3.76 11.15
C MET A 435 -15.33 5.07 11.92
N GLN A 436 -14.47 5.32 12.90
CA GLN A 436 -14.45 6.56 13.66
C GLN A 436 -13.74 7.66 12.89
N THR A 437 -14.37 8.82 12.74
CA THR A 437 -13.87 9.93 11.96
C THR A 437 -14.32 11.28 12.51
N VAL A 438 -13.48 12.31 12.39
CA VAL A 438 -13.86 13.72 12.62
C VAL A 438 -14.25 14.42 11.32
N ASN A 439 -14.20 13.72 10.18
CA ASN A 439 -14.57 14.21 8.84
C ASN A 439 -15.50 13.23 8.09
N PRO A 440 -16.69 12.92 8.60
CA PRO A 440 -17.61 11.99 7.95
C PRO A 440 -18.03 12.44 6.54
N ASP A 441 -18.02 13.75 6.29
CA ASP A 441 -18.41 14.35 5.00
C ASP A 441 -17.30 14.27 3.94
N HIS A 442 -16.06 13.93 4.33
CA HIS A 442 -14.97 13.81 3.37
C HIS A 442 -15.23 12.66 2.40
N TYR A 443 -15.21 12.95 1.09
CA TYR A 443 -15.62 11.98 0.05
C TYR A 443 -14.87 10.63 0.15
N ALA A 444 -13.57 10.63 0.49
CA ALA A 444 -12.81 9.39 0.63
C ALA A 444 -13.28 8.51 1.79
N VAL A 445 -13.70 9.11 2.91
CA VAL A 445 -14.24 8.39 4.08
C VAL A 445 -15.66 7.91 3.80
N ARG A 446 -16.52 8.82 3.33
CA ARG A 446 -17.92 8.52 3.03
C ARG A 446 -18.07 7.41 1.98
N LEU A 447 -17.34 7.52 0.86
CA LEU A 447 -17.41 6.53 -0.22
C LEU A 447 -16.71 5.21 0.16
N ALA A 448 -15.69 5.23 1.02
CA ALA A 448 -15.14 4.00 1.60
C ALA A 448 -16.15 3.29 2.51
N GLY A 449 -16.93 4.04 3.29
CA GLY A 449 -18.06 3.52 4.06
C GLY A 449 -19.13 2.87 3.20
N GLN A 450 -19.38 3.41 2.02
CA GLN A 450 -20.30 2.86 1.02
C GLN A 450 -19.66 1.77 0.14
N GLN A 451 -18.34 1.59 0.23
CA GLN A 451 -17.54 0.69 -0.60
C GLN A 451 -17.66 1.00 -2.10
N ASP A 452 -17.93 2.26 -2.44
CA ASP A 452 -18.17 2.75 -3.80
C ASP A 452 -16.86 3.28 -4.43
N TYR A 453 -16.08 2.37 -5.01
CA TYR A 453 -14.87 2.73 -5.72
C TYR A 453 -15.13 3.54 -7.01
N PRO A 454 -16.14 3.25 -7.84
CA PRO A 454 -16.44 4.05 -9.03
C PRO A 454 -16.68 5.53 -8.72
N ALA A 455 -17.54 5.84 -7.75
CA ALA A 455 -17.80 7.23 -7.35
C ALA A 455 -16.56 7.90 -6.73
N PHE A 456 -15.75 7.15 -5.96
CA PHE A 456 -14.47 7.64 -5.45
C PHE A 456 -13.51 7.99 -6.59
N PHE A 457 -13.36 7.09 -7.56
CA PHE A 457 -12.48 7.30 -8.72
C PHE A 457 -12.84 8.58 -9.47
N GLU A 458 -14.11 8.78 -9.78
CA GLU A 458 -14.58 9.97 -10.50
C GLU A 458 -14.27 11.27 -9.74
N LYS A 459 -14.56 11.27 -8.43
CA LYS A 459 -14.35 12.46 -7.58
C LYS A 459 -12.87 12.79 -7.44
N GLU A 460 -12.04 11.79 -7.15
CA GLU A 460 -10.60 11.97 -7.01
C GLU A 460 -9.95 12.35 -8.35
N LEU A 461 -10.40 11.78 -9.47
CA LEU A 461 -9.88 12.08 -10.79
C LEU A 461 -10.14 13.55 -11.17
N GLN A 462 -11.32 14.10 -10.83
CA GLN A 462 -11.63 15.53 -11.01
C GLN A 462 -10.64 16.42 -10.25
N PHE A 463 -10.39 16.10 -8.98
CA PHE A 463 -9.40 16.80 -8.16
C PHE A 463 -8.01 16.76 -8.80
N ARG A 464 -7.55 15.56 -9.21
CA ARG A 464 -6.23 15.37 -9.85
C ARG A 464 -6.10 16.15 -11.15
N LYS A 465 -7.16 16.20 -11.94
CA LYS A 465 -7.22 16.97 -13.19
C LYS A 465 -7.08 18.47 -12.91
N PHE A 466 -7.85 19.00 -11.97
CA PHE A 466 -7.81 20.40 -11.58
C PHE A 466 -6.43 20.82 -11.06
N MET A 467 -5.84 20.02 -10.18
CA MET A 467 -4.54 20.29 -9.57
C MET A 467 -3.35 19.88 -10.45
N LYS A 468 -3.59 19.32 -11.63
CA LYS A 468 -2.56 18.76 -12.53
C LYS A 468 -1.64 17.77 -11.81
N TYR A 469 -2.22 16.80 -11.09
CA TYR A 469 -1.53 15.66 -10.49
C TYR A 469 -1.60 14.43 -11.41
N PRO A 470 -0.72 13.42 -11.24
CA PRO A 470 -0.88 12.15 -11.93
C PRO A 470 -2.30 11.58 -11.75
N PRO A 471 -2.93 11.03 -12.80
CA PRO A 471 -2.36 10.63 -14.11
C PRO A 471 -2.27 11.73 -15.17
N PHE A 472 -2.65 12.98 -14.89
CA PHE A 472 -2.67 14.08 -15.87
C PHE A 472 -1.32 14.77 -16.06
N SER A 473 -0.35 14.48 -15.21
CA SER A 473 1.03 14.96 -15.35
C SER A 473 2.01 13.87 -14.93
N ALA A 474 3.23 13.94 -15.45
CA ALA A 474 4.38 13.22 -14.90
C ALA A 474 4.97 14.03 -13.75
N MET A 475 5.46 13.36 -12.72
CA MET A 475 6.09 14.01 -11.57
C MET A 475 7.48 13.45 -11.31
N ALA A 476 8.37 14.31 -10.79
CA ALA A 476 9.64 13.89 -10.23
C ALA A 476 9.92 14.62 -8.92
N ASN A 477 10.46 13.90 -7.96
CA ASN A 477 11.04 14.46 -6.75
C ASN A 477 12.56 14.47 -6.90
N VAL A 478 13.16 15.66 -6.82
CA VAL A 478 14.62 15.87 -6.88
C VAL A 478 15.07 16.28 -5.50
N LEU A 479 15.71 15.37 -4.79
CA LEU A 479 16.19 15.53 -3.43
C LEU A 479 17.67 15.85 -3.41
N VAL A 480 18.05 16.92 -2.73
CA VAL A 480 19.44 17.32 -2.50
C VAL A 480 19.79 17.08 -1.03
N ARG A 481 20.95 16.46 -0.78
CA ARG A 481 21.42 16.10 0.56
C ARG A 481 22.82 16.62 0.82
N ALA A 482 23.06 17.11 2.03
CA ALA A 482 24.40 17.48 2.51
C ALA A 482 24.52 17.33 4.02
N ALA A 483 25.75 17.22 4.53
CA ALA A 483 26.03 17.10 5.95
C ALA A 483 25.67 18.39 6.74
N LYS A 484 25.74 19.56 6.09
CA LYS A 484 25.37 20.85 6.65
C LYS A 484 24.06 21.36 6.01
N GLN A 485 23.22 21.98 6.80
CA GLN A 485 21.93 22.52 6.33
C GLN A 485 22.12 23.62 5.29
N GLU A 486 23.08 24.51 5.53
CA GLU A 486 23.41 25.63 4.63
C GLU A 486 23.86 25.13 3.26
N ASP A 487 24.67 24.07 3.20
CA ASP A 487 25.12 23.47 1.95
C ASP A 487 23.95 22.81 1.21
N ALA A 488 23.09 22.06 1.91
CA ALA A 488 21.93 21.42 1.29
C ALA A 488 20.95 22.46 0.70
N LEU A 489 20.70 23.55 1.42
CA LEU A 489 19.88 24.66 0.95
C LEU A 489 20.53 25.37 -0.26
N ARG A 490 21.81 25.74 -0.16
CA ARG A 490 22.56 26.40 -1.23
C ARG A 490 22.54 25.53 -2.50
N MET A 491 22.95 24.27 -2.40
CA MET A 491 22.97 23.33 -3.53
C MET A 491 21.60 23.17 -4.18
N SER A 492 20.54 23.03 -3.38
CA SER A 492 19.18 22.90 -3.92
C SER A 492 18.69 24.18 -4.60
N THR A 493 19.08 25.36 -4.09
CA THR A 493 18.75 26.66 -4.69
C THR A 493 19.50 26.86 -6.01
N GLU A 494 20.82 26.59 -6.07
CA GLU A 494 21.64 26.63 -7.29
C GLU A 494 21.08 25.70 -8.36
N LEU A 495 20.69 24.47 -7.99
CA LEU A 495 20.05 23.52 -8.88
C LEU A 495 18.71 24.07 -9.42
N GLY A 496 17.88 24.62 -8.52
CA GLY A 496 16.60 25.22 -8.88
C GLY A 496 16.77 26.34 -9.92
N HIS A 497 17.73 27.24 -9.72
CA HIS A 497 18.07 28.31 -10.68
C HIS A 497 18.57 27.73 -12.02
N HIS A 498 19.42 26.70 -11.99
CA HIS A 498 19.96 26.10 -13.21
C HIS A 498 18.91 25.46 -14.10
N ILE A 499 17.91 24.80 -13.49
CA ILE A 499 16.84 24.14 -14.24
C ILE A 499 15.68 25.08 -14.61
N THR A 500 15.69 26.31 -14.12
CA THR A 500 14.76 27.41 -14.48
C THR A 500 15.43 28.34 -15.51
N PRO A 501 14.71 28.88 -16.54
CA PRO A 501 13.29 28.65 -16.82
C PRO A 501 13.00 27.23 -17.28
N ALA A 502 11.88 26.70 -16.80
CA ALA A 502 11.39 25.40 -17.21
C ALA A 502 10.68 25.48 -18.57
N PRO A 503 10.65 24.40 -19.36
CA PRO A 503 9.84 24.35 -20.57
C PRO A 503 8.36 24.63 -20.29
N GLU A 504 7.61 25.06 -21.31
CA GLU A 504 6.17 25.24 -21.23
C GLU A 504 5.47 23.98 -20.68
N ASN A 505 4.41 24.19 -19.89
CA ASN A 505 3.65 23.14 -19.20
C ASN A 505 4.43 22.35 -18.12
N MET A 506 5.51 22.93 -17.62
CA MET A 506 6.26 22.38 -16.50
C MET A 506 6.25 23.35 -15.31
N LYS A 507 6.03 22.81 -14.10
CA LYS A 507 6.07 23.58 -12.86
C LYS A 507 7.13 22.98 -11.93
N ILE A 508 8.08 23.80 -11.51
CA ILE A 508 9.08 23.49 -10.49
C ILE A 508 8.64 24.14 -9.20
N MET A 509 8.55 23.38 -8.13
CA MET A 509 8.18 23.83 -6.79
C MET A 509 9.32 23.54 -5.80
N GLY A 510 9.56 24.46 -4.90
CA GLY A 510 10.70 24.43 -3.97
C GLY A 510 11.85 25.34 -4.44
N PRO A 511 13.07 25.25 -3.83
CA PRO A 511 13.42 24.22 -2.84
C PRO A 511 12.62 24.36 -1.53
N ALA A 512 12.22 23.22 -0.98
CA ALA A 512 11.56 23.11 0.30
C ALA A 512 12.24 22.04 1.15
N GLU A 513 12.17 22.16 2.48
CA GLU A 513 12.62 21.09 3.36
C GLU A 513 11.85 19.79 3.05
N ALA A 514 12.56 18.67 2.97
CA ALA A 514 11.91 17.38 2.82
C ALA A 514 11.06 17.05 4.07
N PRO A 515 10.01 16.19 3.97
CA PRO A 515 9.18 15.78 5.11
C PRO A 515 9.97 15.20 6.29
N VAL A 516 11.11 14.56 6.02
CA VAL A 516 12.12 14.21 7.01
C VAL A 516 13.35 15.09 6.73
N PRO A 517 13.48 16.25 7.41
CA PRO A 517 14.51 17.25 7.08
C PRO A 517 15.94 16.77 7.31
N ARG A 518 16.14 15.81 8.24
CA ARG A 518 17.43 15.23 8.56
C ARG A 518 17.33 13.72 8.71
N LEU A 519 18.12 13.00 7.93
CA LEU A 519 18.18 11.54 7.96
C LEU A 519 19.63 11.07 7.82
N LYS A 520 20.08 10.14 8.67
CA LYS A 520 21.46 9.60 8.67
C LYS A 520 22.51 10.71 8.69
N ALA A 521 22.31 11.73 9.55
CA ALA A 521 23.16 12.91 9.70
C ALA A 521 23.23 13.85 8.48
N GLU A 522 22.43 13.64 7.43
CA GLU A 522 22.34 14.53 6.26
C GLU A 522 21.06 15.38 6.31
N PHE A 523 21.18 16.66 5.98
CA PHE A 523 20.06 17.59 5.77
C PHE A 523 19.52 17.42 4.35
N ARG A 524 18.19 17.57 4.17
CA ARG A 524 17.47 17.20 2.96
C ARG A 524 16.57 18.33 2.49
N TYR A 525 16.78 18.81 1.27
CA TYR A 525 15.91 19.74 0.55
C TYR A 525 15.42 19.11 -0.75
N GLN A 526 14.22 19.46 -1.17
CA GLN A 526 13.63 18.86 -2.37
C GLN A 526 13.05 19.92 -3.32
N LEU A 527 13.09 19.56 -4.60
CA LEU A 527 12.40 20.23 -5.69
C LEU A 527 11.39 19.27 -6.27
N LEU A 528 10.13 19.65 -6.31
CA LEU A 528 9.08 18.84 -6.90
C LEU A 528 8.73 19.39 -8.28
N ILE A 529 8.83 18.53 -9.31
CA ILE A 529 8.64 18.91 -10.69
C ILE A 529 7.39 18.24 -11.23
N LYS A 530 6.45 19.01 -11.79
CA LYS A 530 5.29 18.52 -12.53
C LYS A 530 5.46 18.86 -14.00
N SER A 531 5.16 17.92 -14.91
CA SER A 531 5.28 18.13 -16.34
C SER A 531 4.14 17.47 -17.12
N GLY A 532 3.57 18.17 -18.08
CA GLY A 532 2.63 17.59 -19.04
C GLY A 532 3.28 16.62 -20.05
N SER A 533 4.62 16.58 -20.10
CA SER A 533 5.38 15.73 -21.02
C SER A 533 6.47 14.95 -20.29
N ARG A 534 6.39 13.62 -20.37
CA ARG A 534 7.42 12.72 -19.81
C ARG A 534 8.78 12.91 -20.47
N LYS A 535 8.78 13.15 -21.79
CA LYS A 535 10.01 13.42 -22.56
C LYS A 535 10.71 14.70 -22.08
N ALA A 536 9.94 15.78 -21.89
CA ALA A 536 10.47 17.05 -21.39
C ALA A 536 10.97 16.92 -19.94
N LEU A 537 10.24 16.19 -19.08
CA LEU A 537 10.68 15.90 -17.71
C LEU A 537 12.03 15.18 -17.71
N ASN A 538 12.17 14.10 -18.48
CA ASN A 538 13.42 13.35 -18.55
C ASN A 538 14.60 14.19 -19.07
N ALA A 539 14.36 15.08 -20.02
CA ALA A 539 15.39 16.01 -20.52
C ALA A 539 15.86 16.99 -19.41
N LEU A 540 14.90 17.52 -18.64
CA LEU A 540 15.22 18.39 -17.50
C LEU A 540 16.01 17.65 -16.42
N LEU A 541 15.61 16.41 -16.08
CA LEU A 541 16.29 15.60 -15.08
C LEU A 541 17.72 15.24 -15.49
N LYS A 542 17.97 15.01 -16.78
CA LYS A 542 19.34 14.83 -17.32
C LYS A 542 20.18 16.10 -17.12
N ARG A 543 19.64 17.30 -17.41
CA ARG A 543 20.30 18.58 -17.14
C ARG A 543 20.65 18.73 -15.66
N ALA A 544 19.73 18.36 -14.76
CA ALA A 544 19.97 18.39 -13.31
C ALA A 544 21.13 17.46 -12.89
N GLN A 545 21.20 16.25 -13.48
CA GLN A 545 22.30 15.32 -13.23
C GLN A 545 23.64 15.82 -13.78
N GLU A 546 23.65 16.40 -14.97
CA GLU A 546 24.85 16.98 -15.58
C GLU A 546 25.38 18.16 -14.76
N PHE A 547 24.50 19.04 -14.28
CA PHE A 547 24.85 20.14 -13.38
C PHE A 547 25.51 19.61 -12.10
N ALA A 548 24.91 18.63 -11.43
CA ALA A 548 25.49 18.05 -10.22
C ALA A 548 26.87 17.44 -10.46
N ARG A 549 27.10 16.82 -11.61
CA ARG A 549 28.42 16.30 -12.02
C ARG A 549 29.45 17.43 -12.25
N GLN A 550 29.06 18.51 -12.93
CA GLN A 550 29.90 19.68 -13.18
C GLN A 550 30.31 20.36 -11.88
N GLN A 551 29.37 20.44 -10.93
CA GLN A 551 29.62 20.98 -9.57
C GLN A 551 30.37 19.98 -8.65
N LYS A 552 30.73 18.79 -9.16
CA LYS A 552 31.44 17.73 -8.43
C LYS A 552 30.72 17.32 -7.11
N TRP A 553 29.40 17.29 -7.14
CA TRP A 553 28.63 16.82 -5.99
C TRP A 553 28.91 15.34 -5.71
N GLY A 554 28.89 14.96 -4.44
CA GLY A 554 29.05 13.56 -4.05
C GLY A 554 27.97 12.67 -4.72
N ALA A 555 28.31 11.42 -4.99
CA ALA A 555 27.45 10.48 -5.72
C ALA A 555 26.05 10.30 -5.09
N THR A 556 25.91 10.57 -3.79
CA THR A 556 24.65 10.44 -3.05
C THR A 556 23.96 11.78 -2.79
N ALA A 557 24.58 12.91 -3.15
CA ALA A 557 24.05 14.23 -2.85
C ALA A 557 22.77 14.59 -3.63
N LEU A 558 22.65 14.07 -4.86
CA LEU A 558 21.47 14.24 -5.71
C LEU A 558 20.72 12.91 -5.84
N VAL A 559 19.46 12.91 -5.48
CA VAL A 559 18.55 11.76 -5.60
C VAL A 559 17.35 12.16 -6.44
N ILE A 560 17.10 11.44 -7.51
CA ILE A 560 15.97 11.68 -8.40
C ILE A 560 15.01 10.50 -8.30
N ASP A 561 13.74 10.79 -8.03
CA ASP A 561 12.66 9.82 -8.05
C ASP A 561 11.58 10.26 -9.04
N VAL A 562 11.40 9.49 -10.12
CA VAL A 562 10.37 9.72 -11.13
C VAL A 562 9.12 8.94 -10.74
N ASP A 563 7.96 9.58 -10.87
CA ASP A 563 6.67 9.06 -10.42
C ASP A 563 6.74 8.54 -8.98
N PRO A 564 7.08 9.41 -8.01
CA PRO A 564 7.15 9.01 -6.62
C PRO A 564 5.78 8.55 -6.13
N LEU A 565 5.73 7.40 -5.46
CA LEU A 565 4.50 6.96 -4.79
C LEU A 565 4.34 7.65 -3.44
N THR A 566 5.43 7.98 -2.78
CA THR A 566 5.42 8.75 -1.53
C THR A 566 6.47 9.86 -1.60
N LEU A 567 6.17 10.98 -1.00
CA LEU A 567 7.09 12.12 -0.88
C LEU A 567 7.61 12.28 0.57
N THR A 568 7.35 11.30 1.41
CA THR A 568 7.77 11.27 2.82
C THR A 568 9.07 10.53 3.03
#